data_d54f6df56ef8072fc92f864d35780c7b
#
_entry.id   d54f6df56ef8072fc92f864d35780c7b
#
_cell.length_a   1.000
_cell.length_b   1.000
_cell.length_c   1.000
_cell.angle_alpha   90.00
_cell.angle_beta   90.00
_cell.angle_gamma   90.00
#
_symmetry.space_group_name_H-M   'P 1'
#
loop_
_entity.id
_entity.type
_entity.pdbx_description
1 polymer ?
#
loop_
_entity_poly.entity_id
_entity_poly.type
_entity_poly.pdbx_seq_one_letter_code
_entity_poly.pdbx_strand_id
1 'polypeptide(L)'
;MMKTLIAIVAFVMISTNVYAGAFSGTYKTMPSKKTGGWAHVKFGACKENKNLTCGTLLKAFSKDGKVIKNYKHKDKYVVWDMKKEGDKNFSGGKIKDYSDGKVYNSKIEILSKNKIGVSGCVLFICQAQEWSKVK
;
A
#
# COMPACT_ATOMS: atom_id res chain seq x y z
N MET A 1 60.95 -6.44 22.58
CA MET A 1 60.04 -7.08 21.60
C MET A 1 58.64 -6.57 21.85
N MET A 2 58.17 -5.71 20.96
CA MET A 2 56.80 -5.23 21.03
C MET A 2 55.90 -6.15 20.22
N LYS A 3 54.98 -6.85 20.91
CA LYS A 3 53.93 -7.58 20.26
C LYS A 3 52.79 -6.59 19.97
N THR A 4 52.64 -6.25 18.71
CA THR A 4 51.48 -5.47 18.24
C THR A 4 50.27 -6.37 18.24
N LEU A 5 49.37 -6.15 19.18
CA LEU A 5 48.05 -6.74 19.17
C LEU A 5 47.22 -5.99 18.14
N ILE A 6 47.05 -6.60 17.00
CA ILE A 6 46.07 -6.12 16.01
C ILE A 6 44.71 -6.57 16.51
N ALA A 7 43.96 -5.66 17.13
CA ALA A 7 42.57 -5.90 17.44
C ALA A 7 41.81 -5.85 16.11
N ILE A 8 41.47 -7.02 15.57
CA ILE A 8 40.54 -7.12 14.48
C ILE A 8 39.17 -6.79 15.05
N VAL A 9 38.73 -5.55 14.85
CA VAL A 9 37.34 -5.19 15.10
C VAL A 9 36.55 -5.83 13.97
N ALA A 10 35.93 -6.97 14.27
CA ALA A 10 34.95 -7.54 13.36
C ALA A 10 33.75 -6.59 13.31
N PHE A 11 33.67 -5.83 12.25
CA PHE A 11 32.47 -5.07 11.93
C PHE A 11 31.40 -6.10 11.57
N VAL A 12 30.54 -6.46 12.53
CA VAL A 12 29.33 -7.19 12.24
C VAL A 12 28.41 -6.20 11.54
N MET A 13 28.42 -6.18 10.22
CA MET A 13 27.38 -5.56 9.46
C MET A 13 26.10 -6.38 9.70
N ILE A 14 25.28 -5.90 10.62
CA ILE A 14 23.91 -6.37 10.70
C ILE A 14 23.24 -5.82 9.45
N SER A 15 23.21 -6.62 8.38
CA SER A 15 22.32 -6.35 7.26
C SER A 15 20.91 -6.57 7.82
N THR A 16 20.28 -5.48 8.24
CA THR A 16 18.83 -5.49 8.37
C THR A 16 18.32 -5.76 6.99
N ASN A 17 17.77 -6.95 6.76
CA ASN A 17 16.95 -7.22 5.60
C ASN A 17 15.74 -6.29 5.69
N VAL A 18 15.92 -5.05 5.26
CA VAL A 18 14.80 -4.23 4.88
C VAL A 18 14.23 -4.94 3.67
N TYR A 19 13.13 -5.66 3.84
CA TYR A 19 12.35 -6.12 2.70
C TYR A 19 12.01 -4.88 1.89
N ALA A 20 12.83 -4.62 0.85
CA ALA A 20 12.67 -3.48 -0.02
C ALA A 20 11.39 -3.68 -0.80
N GLY A 21 10.25 -3.24 -0.28
CA GLY A 21 9.09 -3.34 -1.09
C GLY A 21 7.76 -3.08 -0.43
N ALA A 22 7.37 -3.79 0.59
CA ALA A 22 6.04 -3.64 1.14
C ALA A 22 5.99 -2.60 2.26
N PHE A 23 5.07 -1.64 2.17
CA PHE A 23 4.63 -0.92 3.36
C PHE A 23 3.39 -1.61 3.94
N SER A 24 3.09 -1.32 5.19
CA SER A 24 1.98 -1.95 5.90
C SER A 24 1.07 -0.90 6.53
N GLY A 25 -0.11 -1.32 6.89
CA GLY A 25 -1.09 -0.50 7.58
C GLY A 25 -2.46 -0.60 6.94
N THR A 26 -3.47 -0.20 7.69
CA THR A 26 -4.84 -0.15 7.22
C THR A 26 -5.23 1.30 6.98
N TYR A 27 -5.80 1.56 5.83
CA TYR A 27 -6.17 2.90 5.37
C TYR A 27 -7.65 2.97 5.03
N LYS A 28 -8.23 4.12 5.31
CA LYS A 28 -9.59 4.49 4.91
C LYS A 28 -9.53 5.16 3.54
N THR A 29 -10.30 4.66 2.58
CA THR A 29 -10.40 5.26 1.25
C THR A 29 -11.20 6.57 1.29
N MET A 30 -11.06 7.38 0.24
CA MET A 30 -11.99 8.49 0.02
C MET A 30 -13.41 7.96 -0.21
N PRO A 31 -14.44 8.72 0.21
CA PRO A 31 -15.81 8.35 -0.12
C PRO A 31 -16.04 8.25 -1.63
N SER A 32 -16.75 7.22 -2.04
CA SER A 32 -17.14 7.04 -3.44
C SER A 32 -18.04 8.19 -3.90
N LYS A 33 -17.77 8.73 -5.08
CA LYS A 33 -18.64 9.74 -5.69
C LYS A 33 -20.03 9.20 -6.03
N LYS A 34 -20.13 7.88 -6.26
CA LYS A 34 -21.41 7.23 -6.60
C LYS A 34 -22.28 6.94 -5.39
N THR A 35 -21.67 6.42 -4.31
CA THR A 35 -22.42 5.91 -3.15
C THR A 35 -22.21 6.72 -1.88
N GLY A 36 -21.14 7.49 -1.79
CA GLY A 36 -20.72 8.16 -0.55
C GLY A 36 -20.09 7.22 0.47
N GLY A 37 -20.04 5.92 0.19
CA GLY A 37 -19.42 4.93 1.05
C GLY A 37 -17.89 4.89 0.90
N TRP A 38 -17.23 4.23 1.82
CA TRP A 38 -15.77 4.05 1.80
C TRP A 38 -15.39 2.65 2.24
N ALA A 39 -14.12 2.33 2.19
CA ALA A 39 -13.62 1.03 2.57
C ALA A 39 -12.36 1.15 3.44
N HIS A 40 -12.08 0.11 4.19
CA HIS A 40 -10.77 -0.10 4.81
C HIS A 40 -9.96 -1.06 3.95
N VAL A 41 -8.73 -0.64 3.65
CA VAL A 41 -7.77 -1.40 2.83
C VAL A 41 -6.54 -1.68 3.66
N LYS A 42 -6.19 -2.95 3.79
CA LYS A 42 -4.98 -3.38 4.49
C LYS A 42 -3.86 -3.60 3.49
N PHE A 43 -2.78 -2.84 3.64
CA PHE A 43 -1.57 -2.99 2.83
C PHE A 43 -0.60 -3.96 3.48
N GLY A 44 0.10 -4.69 2.65
CA GLY A 44 1.16 -5.61 3.04
C GLY A 44 1.76 -6.25 1.81
N ALA A 45 2.63 -7.23 2.02
CA ALA A 45 3.21 -7.98 0.92
C ALA A 45 2.13 -8.74 0.14
N CYS A 46 2.27 -8.74 -1.19
CA CYS A 46 1.43 -9.57 -2.04
C CYS A 46 1.67 -11.04 -1.76
N LYS A 47 0.62 -11.88 -1.86
CA LYS A 47 0.74 -13.33 -1.62
C LYS A 47 1.64 -14.01 -2.65
N GLU A 48 1.55 -13.58 -3.89
CA GLU A 48 2.25 -14.18 -5.03
C GLU A 48 3.70 -13.68 -5.15
N ASN A 49 3.99 -12.49 -4.63
CA ASN A 49 5.33 -11.90 -4.65
C ASN A 49 5.51 -10.98 -3.44
N LYS A 50 6.29 -11.44 -2.47
CA LYS A 50 6.51 -10.72 -1.20
C LYS A 50 7.31 -9.43 -1.34
N ASN A 51 7.95 -9.20 -2.48
CA ASN A 51 8.67 -7.95 -2.76
C ASN A 51 7.74 -6.83 -3.23
N LEU A 52 6.50 -7.15 -3.56
CA LEU A 52 5.50 -6.20 -4.02
C LEU A 52 4.48 -5.92 -2.92
N THR A 53 3.88 -4.74 -2.98
CA THR A 53 2.83 -4.31 -2.05
C THR A 53 1.46 -4.48 -2.67
N CYS A 54 0.55 -5.07 -1.90
CA CYS A 54 -0.86 -5.23 -2.25
C CYS A 54 -1.75 -4.64 -1.16
N GLY A 55 -2.90 -4.13 -1.56
CA GLY A 55 -3.95 -3.64 -0.66
C GLY A 55 -5.19 -4.50 -0.77
N THR A 56 -5.60 -5.08 0.35
CA THR A 56 -6.73 -5.99 0.46
C THR A 56 -7.92 -5.29 1.10
N LEU A 57 -9.08 -5.43 0.49
CA LEU A 57 -10.33 -4.92 1.05
C LEU A 57 -10.71 -5.70 2.31
N LEU A 58 -10.79 -5.02 3.44
CA LEU A 58 -11.19 -5.63 4.72
C LEU A 58 -12.69 -5.52 4.96
N LYS A 59 -13.23 -4.33 4.77
CA LYS A 59 -14.65 -4.03 4.97
C LYS A 59 -15.02 -2.75 4.23
N ALA A 60 -16.30 -2.61 3.95
CA ALA A 60 -16.86 -1.41 3.35
C ALA A 60 -17.93 -0.81 4.28
N PHE A 61 -18.10 0.50 4.13
CA PHE A 61 -19.04 1.29 4.91
C PHE A 61 -20.01 2.01 3.98
N SER A 62 -21.26 2.07 4.38
CA SER A 62 -22.24 2.92 3.71
C SER A 62 -21.97 4.39 4.00
N LYS A 63 -22.62 5.28 3.27
CA LYS A 63 -22.57 6.72 3.47
C LYS A 63 -22.83 7.13 4.93
N ASP A 64 -23.71 6.39 5.62
CA ASP A 64 -24.07 6.64 7.02
C ASP A 64 -23.03 6.11 8.02
N GLY A 65 -21.94 5.52 7.55
CA GLY A 65 -20.88 4.99 8.41
C GLY A 65 -21.16 3.60 8.96
N LYS A 66 -22.17 2.91 8.47
CA LYS A 66 -22.48 1.54 8.88
C LYS A 66 -21.70 0.54 8.05
N VAL A 67 -21.16 -0.49 8.70
CA VAL A 67 -20.49 -1.59 8.01
C VAL A 67 -21.49 -2.32 7.12
N ILE A 68 -21.12 -2.51 5.86
CA ILE A 68 -21.91 -3.29 4.91
C ILE A 68 -21.71 -4.77 5.23
N LYS A 69 -22.78 -5.42 5.69
CA LYS A 69 -22.78 -6.86 5.97
C LYS A 69 -22.62 -7.64 4.67
N ASN A 70 -21.86 -8.75 4.74
CA ASN A 70 -21.65 -9.64 3.59
C ASN A 70 -21.12 -8.91 2.35
N TYR A 71 -20.16 -8.01 2.55
CA TYR A 71 -19.55 -7.28 1.47
C TYR A 71 -18.85 -8.25 0.50
N LYS A 72 -19.36 -8.30 -0.73
CA LYS A 72 -18.96 -9.32 -1.73
C LYS A 72 -17.50 -9.21 -2.20
N HIS A 73 -16.86 -8.06 -2.01
CA HIS A 73 -15.47 -7.85 -2.41
C HIS A 73 -14.47 -7.95 -1.26
N LYS A 74 -14.95 -8.36 -0.09
CA LYS A 74 -14.10 -8.61 1.06
C LYS A 74 -12.98 -9.60 0.71
N ASP A 75 -11.76 -9.33 1.22
CA ASP A 75 -10.55 -10.13 1.02
C ASP A 75 -10.01 -10.13 -0.43
N LYS A 76 -10.57 -9.32 -1.31
CA LYS A 76 -10.04 -9.11 -2.67
C LYS A 76 -9.03 -7.96 -2.69
N TYR A 77 -8.08 -8.03 -3.60
CA TYR A 77 -7.18 -6.91 -3.84
C TYR A 77 -7.93 -5.74 -4.49
N VAL A 78 -7.70 -4.54 -3.97
CA VAL A 78 -8.08 -3.30 -4.65
C VAL A 78 -6.88 -2.68 -5.35
N VAL A 79 -5.70 -2.84 -4.77
CA VAL A 79 -4.41 -2.43 -5.32
C VAL A 79 -3.48 -3.64 -5.30
N TRP A 80 -2.74 -3.87 -6.37
CA TRP A 80 -1.80 -4.99 -6.39
C TRP A 80 -0.57 -4.69 -7.22
N ASP A 81 0.49 -5.50 -6.97
CA ASP A 81 1.77 -5.46 -7.66
C ASP A 81 2.49 -4.11 -7.64
N MET A 82 2.35 -3.38 -6.53
CA MET A 82 3.03 -2.09 -6.38
C MET A 82 4.50 -2.31 -6.02
N LYS A 83 5.39 -1.80 -6.85
CA LYS A 83 6.83 -1.87 -6.66
C LYS A 83 7.35 -0.60 -6.03
N LYS A 84 8.19 -0.73 -5.01
CA LYS A 84 8.86 0.40 -4.39
C LYS A 84 9.87 1.02 -5.37
N GLU A 85 9.69 2.31 -5.66
CA GLU A 85 10.58 3.08 -6.56
C GLU A 85 11.49 4.04 -5.80
N GLY A 86 11.19 4.34 -4.57
CA GLY A 86 11.93 5.23 -3.69
C GLY A 86 11.37 5.14 -2.28
N ASP A 87 11.85 5.95 -1.36
CA ASP A 87 11.44 5.85 0.04
C ASP A 87 9.94 6.08 0.25
N LYS A 88 9.32 6.87 -0.62
CA LYS A 88 7.93 7.30 -0.48
C LYS A 88 7.05 6.98 -1.70
N ASN A 89 7.60 6.34 -2.71
CA ASN A 89 6.92 6.13 -3.98
C ASN A 89 6.84 4.66 -4.35
N PHE A 90 5.66 4.26 -4.81
CA PHE A 90 5.38 2.92 -5.33
C PHE A 90 4.69 3.07 -6.68
N SER A 91 5.04 2.23 -7.63
CA SER A 91 4.49 2.27 -8.98
C SER A 91 4.47 0.89 -9.64
N GLY A 92 4.00 0.85 -10.87
CA GLY A 92 4.01 -0.36 -11.69
C GLY A 92 2.88 -1.34 -11.38
N GLY A 93 2.03 -1.03 -10.43
CA GLY A 93 0.89 -1.86 -10.07
C GLY A 93 -0.42 -1.40 -10.70
N LYS A 94 -1.50 -1.98 -10.22
CA LYS A 94 -2.87 -1.77 -10.69
C LYS A 94 -3.80 -1.45 -9.55
N ILE A 95 -4.87 -0.74 -9.87
CA ILE A 95 -6.00 -0.49 -8.97
C ILE A 95 -7.30 -0.84 -9.69
N LYS A 96 -8.22 -1.48 -8.97
CA LYS A 96 -9.54 -1.79 -9.49
C LYS A 96 -10.59 -0.91 -8.83
N ASP A 97 -11.40 -0.28 -9.66
CA ASP A 97 -12.62 0.39 -9.21
C ASP A 97 -13.75 -0.64 -9.23
N TYR A 98 -14.17 -1.06 -8.04
CA TYR A 98 -15.23 -2.08 -7.91
C TYR A 98 -16.62 -1.54 -8.22
N SER A 99 -16.78 -0.22 -8.39
CA SER A 99 -18.06 0.36 -8.79
C SER A 99 -18.35 0.19 -10.28
N ASP A 100 -17.32 0.19 -11.12
CA ASP A 100 -17.45 0.00 -12.56
C ASP A 100 -16.72 -1.24 -13.12
N GLY A 101 -15.92 -1.90 -12.26
CA GLY A 101 -15.14 -3.08 -12.64
C GLY A 101 -13.88 -2.78 -13.44
N LYS A 102 -13.55 -1.52 -13.65
CA LYS A 102 -12.38 -1.14 -14.46
C LYS A 102 -11.09 -1.21 -13.65
N VAL A 103 -10.01 -1.56 -14.35
CA VAL A 103 -8.65 -1.64 -13.79
C VAL A 103 -7.79 -0.55 -14.42
N TYR A 104 -7.08 0.16 -13.57
CA TYR A 104 -6.19 1.26 -13.96
C TYR A 104 -4.77 0.98 -13.51
N ASN A 105 -3.79 1.57 -14.19
CA ASN A 105 -2.44 1.68 -13.67
C ASN A 105 -2.47 2.51 -12.39
N SER A 106 -1.64 2.17 -11.43
CA SER A 106 -1.66 2.83 -10.12
C SER A 106 -0.27 3.25 -9.67
N LYS A 107 -0.27 4.32 -8.89
CA LYS A 107 0.89 4.81 -8.15
C LYS A 107 0.48 5.12 -6.73
N ILE A 108 1.39 4.94 -5.79
CA ILE A 108 1.19 5.32 -4.39
C ILE A 108 2.33 6.22 -3.97
N GLU A 109 1.99 7.30 -3.28
CA GLU A 109 2.93 8.20 -2.64
C GLU A 109 2.63 8.28 -1.15
N ILE A 110 3.65 8.08 -0.31
CA ILE A 110 3.50 8.28 1.13
C ILE A 110 3.62 9.77 1.40
N LEU A 111 2.50 10.41 1.75
CA LEU A 111 2.41 11.84 1.95
C LEU A 111 2.85 12.26 3.36
N SER A 112 2.49 11.44 4.35
CA SER A 112 2.85 11.65 5.74
C SER A 112 2.76 10.33 6.50
N LYS A 113 3.03 10.35 7.79
CA LYS A 113 2.90 9.19 8.67
C LYS A 113 1.50 8.55 8.61
N ASN A 114 0.45 9.35 8.38
CA ASN A 114 -0.95 8.92 8.44
C ASN A 114 -1.71 9.06 7.12
N LYS A 115 -1.03 9.43 6.05
CA LYS A 115 -1.68 9.65 4.74
C LYS A 115 -0.87 9.10 3.60
N ILE A 116 -1.57 8.52 2.64
CA ILE A 116 -1.01 8.11 1.36
C ILE A 116 -1.85 8.70 0.23
N GLY A 117 -1.19 9.03 -0.87
CA GLY A 117 -1.86 9.35 -2.13
C GLY A 117 -1.92 8.10 -2.99
N VAL A 118 -3.10 7.69 -3.39
CA VAL A 118 -3.32 6.54 -4.26
C VAL A 118 -3.92 7.03 -5.57
N SER A 119 -3.24 6.76 -6.68
CA SER A 119 -3.63 7.24 -8.00
C SER A 119 -4.10 6.11 -8.89
N GLY A 120 -5.15 6.39 -9.68
CA GLY A 120 -5.49 5.62 -10.86
C GLY A 120 -5.12 6.42 -12.10
N CYS A 121 -4.46 5.77 -13.05
CA CYS A 121 -3.91 6.44 -14.24
C CYS A 121 -4.47 5.84 -15.51
N VAL A 122 -4.86 6.70 -16.44
CA VAL A 122 -5.17 6.35 -17.84
C VAL A 122 -4.17 7.08 -18.72
N LEU A 123 -3.30 6.33 -19.40
CA LEU A 123 -2.18 6.89 -20.16
C LEU A 123 -1.31 7.78 -19.26
N PHE A 124 -1.22 9.07 -19.53
CA PHE A 124 -0.40 10.02 -18.76
C PHE A 124 -1.19 10.80 -17.71
N ILE A 125 -2.51 10.56 -17.62
CA ILE A 125 -3.39 11.28 -16.71
C ILE A 125 -3.64 10.42 -15.48
N CYS A 126 -3.21 10.92 -14.31
CA CYS A 126 -3.42 10.27 -13.03
C CYS A 126 -4.34 11.12 -12.16
N GLN A 127 -5.30 10.47 -11.51
CA GLN A 127 -6.13 11.07 -10.48
C GLN A 127 -5.77 10.48 -9.13
N ALA A 128 -5.32 11.32 -8.22
CA ALA A 128 -4.92 10.91 -6.88
C ALA A 128 -6.06 11.10 -5.88
N GLN A 129 -6.16 10.15 -4.97
CA GLN A 129 -7.00 10.23 -3.78
C GLN A 129 -6.11 10.18 -2.54
N GLU A 130 -6.47 10.91 -1.50
CA GLU A 130 -5.83 10.77 -0.20
C GLU A 130 -6.56 9.73 0.64
N TRP A 131 -5.83 8.72 1.10
CA TRP A 131 -6.31 7.73 2.03
C TRP A 131 -5.66 7.93 3.38
N SER A 132 -6.45 7.85 4.45
CA SER A 132 -6.00 8.10 5.82
C SER A 132 -5.77 6.81 6.59
N LYS A 133 -4.67 6.77 7.33
CA LYS A 133 -4.33 5.59 8.13
C LYS A 133 -5.29 5.44 9.32
N VAL A 134 -5.81 4.22 9.52
CA VAL A 134 -6.66 3.87 10.66
C VAL A 134 -5.96 2.94 11.64
N LYS A 135 -4.95 2.21 11.18
CA LYS A 135 -4.07 1.37 12.01
C LYS A 135 -2.67 1.28 11.45
#